data_b1677db996a6d62170bb4d136b005e19
#
_entry.id   b1677db996a6d62170bb4d136b005e19
#
_cell.length_a   1.000
_cell.length_b   1.000
_cell.length_c   1.000
_cell.angle_alpha   90.00
_cell.angle_beta   90.00
_cell.angle_gamma   90.00
#
_symmetry.space_group_name_H-M   'P 1'
#
loop_
_entity.id
_entity.type
_entity.pdbx_description
1 polymer ?
#
loop_
_entity_poly.entity_id
_entity_poly.type
_entity_poly.pdbx_seq_one_letter_code
_entity_poly.pdbx_strand_id
1 'polypeptide(L)'
;IEVRGIKTKRLLNTEVKGEITIRGPYFNGVFGIKNIDSTKNGEVLVLCRGIGLAPAVPVIKKLANEGNKIKILLDKAPFKESYIEKYLEGYDIQYVPMNLINKGEISNEAKEVIKNGQWDLIHCAGADILTYKLIEYLNDLKDESTKVSCCNNAKMCCGEGVCGSCTARFAGHKVKRLCKVQSDPRKIFEDRRFI
;
A
#
# COMPACT_ATOMS: atom_id res chain seq x y z
N ILE A 1 -13.89 9.05 -2.05
CA ILE A 1 -13.90 8.40 -3.38
C ILE A 1 -13.13 9.27 -4.35
N GLU A 2 -12.14 8.72 -5.03
CA GLU A 2 -11.49 9.38 -6.17
C GLU A 2 -12.35 9.16 -7.42
N VAL A 3 -12.79 10.24 -8.05
CA VAL A 3 -13.65 10.17 -9.23
C VAL A 3 -12.80 10.05 -10.50
N ARG A 4 -12.68 8.84 -11.05
CA ARG A 4 -11.87 8.55 -12.26
C ARG A 4 -12.67 8.04 -13.45
N GLY A 5 -13.76 7.33 -13.21
CA GLY A 5 -14.50 6.65 -14.27
C GLY A 5 -16.01 6.70 -14.09
N ILE A 6 -16.73 6.02 -14.99
CA ILE A 6 -18.19 6.01 -15.00
C ILE A 6 -18.79 5.54 -13.68
N LYS A 7 -18.22 4.50 -13.06
CA LYS A 7 -18.74 3.94 -11.79
C LYS A 7 -18.60 4.94 -10.64
N THR A 8 -17.43 5.57 -10.50
CA THR A 8 -17.19 6.55 -9.44
C THR A 8 -17.96 7.86 -9.67
N LYS A 9 -18.19 8.26 -10.93
CA LYS A 9 -19.10 9.37 -11.27
C LYS A 9 -20.54 9.06 -10.86
N ARG A 10 -21.04 7.84 -11.07
CA ARG A 10 -22.38 7.43 -10.61
C ARG A 10 -22.48 7.44 -9.09
N LEU A 11 -21.46 6.97 -8.37
CA LEU A 11 -21.44 7.02 -6.91
C LEU A 11 -21.48 8.46 -6.37
N LEU A 12 -20.82 9.41 -7.03
CA LEU A 12 -20.87 10.82 -6.66
C LEU A 12 -22.28 11.40 -6.70
N ASN A 13 -23.11 10.90 -7.63
CA ASN A 13 -24.47 11.36 -7.84
C ASN A 13 -25.51 10.55 -7.02
N THR A 14 -25.07 9.63 -6.17
CA THR A 14 -25.98 8.89 -5.28
C THR A 14 -26.45 9.82 -4.17
N GLU A 15 -27.76 9.87 -3.94
CA GLU A 15 -28.37 10.69 -2.88
C GLU A 15 -27.91 10.23 -1.50
N VAL A 16 -27.87 11.15 -0.53
CA VAL A 16 -27.61 10.84 0.87
C VAL A 16 -28.72 9.90 1.37
N LYS A 17 -28.33 8.81 2.00
CA LYS A 17 -29.19 7.66 2.39
C LYS A 17 -29.70 6.80 1.22
N GLY A 18 -29.21 7.02 0.01
CA GLY A 18 -29.43 6.11 -1.10
C GLY A 18 -28.73 4.77 -0.89
N GLU A 19 -29.25 3.71 -1.49
CA GLU A 19 -28.67 2.37 -1.41
C GLU A 19 -27.64 2.14 -2.53
N ILE A 20 -26.54 1.46 -2.20
CA ILE A 20 -25.55 0.96 -3.14
C ILE A 20 -25.30 -0.53 -2.90
N THR A 21 -25.21 -1.28 -3.98
CA THR A 21 -24.81 -2.69 -3.91
C THR A 21 -23.27 -2.79 -3.99
N ILE A 22 -22.66 -3.41 -2.98
CA ILE A 22 -21.23 -3.69 -2.96
C ILE A 22 -20.98 -5.20 -2.98
N ARG A 23 -19.90 -5.59 -3.63
CA ARG A 23 -19.42 -6.97 -3.64
C ARG A 23 -18.11 -7.06 -2.84
N GLY A 24 -18.07 -7.98 -1.90
CA GLY A 24 -16.92 -8.22 -1.02
C GLY A 24 -17.35 -9.03 0.20
N PRO A 25 -16.48 -9.15 1.20
CA PRO A 25 -15.11 -8.66 1.22
C PRO A 25 -14.17 -9.45 0.31
N TYR A 26 -13.09 -8.80 -0.17
CA TYR A 26 -11.97 -9.47 -0.83
C TYR A 26 -10.82 -9.61 0.15
N PHE A 27 -10.39 -10.86 0.40
CA PHE A 27 -9.47 -11.18 1.50
C PHE A 27 -7.98 -10.95 1.20
N ASN A 28 -7.60 -10.58 -0.01
CA ASN A 28 -6.22 -10.37 -0.41
C ASN A 28 -5.93 -8.92 -0.79
N GLY A 29 -6.29 -7.98 0.09
CA GLY A 29 -6.12 -6.54 -0.10
C GLY A 29 -4.69 -6.03 0.12
N VAL A 30 -3.82 -6.84 0.72
CA VAL A 30 -2.42 -6.51 0.99
C VAL A 30 -1.51 -7.68 0.66
N PHE A 31 -0.27 -7.39 0.23
CA PHE A 31 0.83 -8.33 0.19
C PHE A 31 1.73 -8.16 1.41
N GLY A 32 2.39 -9.24 1.84
CA GLY A 32 3.21 -9.23 3.04
C GLY A 32 2.39 -9.25 4.34
N ILE A 33 1.23 -9.90 4.35
CA ILE A 33 0.40 -10.00 5.56
C ILE A 33 1.17 -10.67 6.72
N LYS A 34 2.00 -11.66 6.43
CA LYS A 34 2.86 -12.30 7.45
C LYS A 34 3.86 -11.32 8.06
N ASN A 35 4.37 -10.38 7.27
CA ASN A 35 5.27 -9.32 7.73
C ASN A 35 4.53 -8.37 8.68
N ILE A 36 3.29 -7.99 8.33
CA ILE A 36 2.42 -7.17 9.20
C ILE A 36 2.14 -7.91 10.52
N ASP A 37 1.70 -9.18 10.45
CA ASP A 37 1.30 -9.96 11.63
C ASP A 37 2.48 -10.27 12.58
N SER A 38 3.70 -10.36 12.05
CA SER A 38 4.91 -10.62 12.83
C SER A 38 5.62 -9.38 13.37
N THR A 39 5.14 -8.17 13.03
CA THR A 39 5.73 -6.92 13.50
C THR A 39 4.98 -6.40 14.71
N LYS A 40 5.62 -6.47 15.88
CA LYS A 40 5.06 -6.09 17.19
C LYS A 40 6.10 -5.31 17.99
N ASN A 41 5.66 -4.25 18.67
CA ASN A 41 6.49 -3.38 19.49
C ASN A 41 7.74 -2.85 18.75
N GLY A 42 7.64 -2.68 17.44
CA GLY A 42 8.72 -2.28 16.54
C GLY A 42 8.53 -0.88 15.97
N GLU A 43 9.49 -0.50 15.12
CA GLU A 43 9.48 0.76 14.38
C GLU A 43 8.91 0.54 12.98
N VAL A 44 7.82 1.21 12.64
CA VAL A 44 7.12 1.05 11.36
C VAL A 44 7.11 2.34 10.58
N LEU A 45 7.57 2.26 9.34
CA LEU A 45 7.45 3.34 8.37
C LEU A 45 6.31 3.07 7.39
N VAL A 46 5.42 4.03 7.19
CA VAL A 46 4.33 3.92 6.22
C VAL A 46 4.49 4.98 5.14
N LEU A 47 4.62 4.56 3.89
CA LEU A 47 4.65 5.44 2.73
C LEU A 47 3.24 5.51 2.14
N CYS A 48 2.55 6.63 2.33
CA CYS A 48 1.19 6.84 1.85
C CYS A 48 1.13 7.87 0.73
N ARG A 49 0.56 7.51 -0.42
CA ARG A 49 0.41 8.43 -1.55
C ARG A 49 -0.97 8.37 -2.17
N GLY A 50 -1.60 9.54 -2.33
CA GLY A 50 -2.87 9.72 -3.03
C GLY A 50 -3.99 8.87 -2.43
N ILE A 51 -4.73 8.14 -3.28
CA ILE A 51 -5.85 7.30 -2.81
C ILE A 51 -5.38 6.11 -1.93
N GLY A 52 -4.10 5.78 -1.94
CA GLY A 52 -3.51 4.78 -1.05
C GLY A 52 -3.67 5.09 0.43
N LEU A 53 -3.91 6.36 0.78
CA LEU A 53 -4.25 6.74 2.15
C LEU A 53 -5.46 5.97 2.71
N ALA A 54 -6.46 5.68 1.89
CA ALA A 54 -7.66 4.99 2.35
C ALA A 54 -7.39 3.53 2.79
N PRO A 55 -6.77 2.66 1.98
CA PRO A 55 -6.45 1.29 2.40
C PRO A 55 -5.32 1.21 3.44
N ALA A 56 -4.53 2.27 3.65
CA ALA A 56 -3.53 2.32 4.70
C ALA A 56 -4.15 2.35 6.12
N VAL A 57 -5.30 3.02 6.29
CA VAL A 57 -5.94 3.20 7.61
C VAL A 57 -6.10 1.89 8.39
N PRO A 58 -6.75 0.83 7.87
CA PRO A 58 -6.90 -0.41 8.61
C PRO A 58 -5.58 -1.11 8.93
N VAL A 59 -4.57 -1.01 8.05
CA VAL A 59 -3.23 -1.56 8.30
C VAL A 59 -2.53 -0.81 9.42
N ILE A 60 -2.58 0.52 9.40
CA ILE A 60 -1.99 1.37 10.43
C ILE A 60 -2.63 1.09 11.79
N LYS A 61 -3.97 1.03 11.86
CA LYS A 61 -4.68 0.70 13.10
C LYS A 61 -4.28 -0.65 13.67
N LYS A 62 -4.17 -1.67 12.80
CA LYS A 62 -3.71 -3.00 13.22
C LYS A 62 -2.30 -2.94 13.79
N LEU A 63 -1.37 -2.29 13.08
CA LEU A 63 0.02 -2.16 13.53
C LEU A 63 0.15 -1.35 14.83
N ALA A 64 -0.59 -0.26 14.98
CA ALA A 64 -0.61 0.54 16.20
C ALA A 64 -1.15 -0.26 17.41
N ASN A 65 -2.21 -1.04 17.22
CA ASN A 65 -2.78 -1.90 18.26
C ASN A 65 -1.82 -3.03 18.71
N GLU A 66 -0.82 -3.38 17.91
CA GLU A 66 0.24 -4.34 18.25
C GLU A 66 1.47 -3.64 18.91
N GLY A 67 1.31 -2.40 19.37
CA GLY A 67 2.32 -1.65 20.11
C GLY A 67 3.45 -1.05 19.26
N ASN A 68 3.30 -1.01 17.94
CA ASN A 68 4.32 -0.46 17.07
C ASN A 68 4.30 1.08 17.10
N LYS A 69 5.48 1.69 17.04
CA LYS A 69 5.65 3.12 16.78
C LYS A 69 5.57 3.39 15.29
N ILE A 70 4.71 4.30 14.89
CA ILE A 70 4.39 4.51 13.48
C ILE A 70 4.79 5.91 13.03
N LYS A 71 5.61 5.95 11.97
CA LYS A 71 5.89 7.16 11.22
C LYS A 71 5.27 7.05 9.82
N ILE A 72 4.52 8.08 9.41
CA ILE A 72 3.88 8.14 8.10
C ILE A 72 4.55 9.22 7.26
N LEU A 73 5.12 8.84 6.12
CA LEU A 73 5.49 9.77 5.05
C LEU A 73 4.25 10.01 4.19
N LEU A 74 3.74 11.23 4.26
CA LEU A 74 2.43 11.58 3.73
C LEU A 74 2.55 12.42 2.47
N ASP A 75 2.30 11.80 1.31
CA ASP A 75 2.20 12.47 0.01
C ASP A 75 0.73 12.61 -0.40
N LYS A 76 0.20 13.81 -0.30
CA LYS A 76 -1.20 14.11 -0.64
C LYS A 76 -1.50 14.05 -2.13
N ALA A 77 -0.50 14.17 -2.99
CA ALA A 77 -0.72 14.27 -4.42
C ALA A 77 -1.50 13.08 -4.99
N PRO A 78 -2.51 13.30 -5.85
CA PRO A 78 -2.89 14.58 -6.46
C PRO A 78 -3.93 15.40 -5.67
N PHE A 79 -4.23 15.07 -4.43
CA PHE A 79 -5.24 15.76 -3.63
C PHE A 79 -4.65 17.00 -2.95
N LYS A 80 -5.52 17.99 -2.65
CA LYS A 80 -5.14 19.20 -1.94
C LYS A 80 -5.00 18.99 -0.44
N GLU A 81 -5.83 18.10 0.11
CA GLU A 81 -5.94 17.83 1.55
C GLU A 81 -5.73 16.37 1.85
N SER A 82 -5.24 16.08 3.04
CA SER A 82 -5.25 14.75 3.61
C SER A 82 -6.46 14.60 4.53
N TYR A 83 -6.95 13.38 4.64
CA TYR A 83 -8.05 13.01 5.53
C TYR A 83 -7.68 11.83 6.43
N ILE A 84 -6.45 11.33 6.31
CA ILE A 84 -6.03 10.13 7.03
C ILE A 84 -5.98 10.39 8.54
N GLU A 85 -5.57 11.57 8.95
CA GLU A 85 -5.41 11.99 10.34
C GLU A 85 -6.73 11.83 11.10
N LYS A 86 -7.85 12.26 10.49
CA LYS A 86 -9.19 12.13 11.07
C LYS A 86 -9.56 10.68 11.42
N TYR A 87 -9.12 9.71 10.61
CA TYR A 87 -9.43 8.30 10.82
C TYR A 87 -8.45 7.60 11.75
N LEU A 88 -7.37 8.28 12.13
CA LEU A 88 -6.32 7.77 13.00
C LEU A 88 -6.22 8.56 14.32
N GLU A 89 -7.23 9.35 14.64
CA GLU A 89 -7.34 10.02 15.95
C GLU A 89 -7.26 9.01 17.10
N GLY A 90 -6.52 9.35 18.15
CA GLY A 90 -6.30 8.48 19.31
C GLY A 90 -5.14 7.50 19.19
N TYR A 91 -4.45 7.46 18.05
CA TYR A 91 -3.21 6.69 17.87
C TYR A 91 -2.00 7.62 17.92
N ASP A 92 -0.92 7.17 18.58
CA ASP A 92 0.35 7.89 18.60
C ASP A 92 1.10 7.68 17.28
N ILE A 93 0.94 8.64 16.36
CA ILE A 93 1.46 8.55 14.99
C ILE A 93 2.21 9.82 14.63
N GLN A 94 3.43 9.66 14.15
CA GLN A 94 4.21 10.76 13.61
C GLN A 94 3.93 10.95 12.11
N TYR A 95 3.41 12.11 11.72
CA TYR A 95 3.18 12.50 10.33
C TYR A 95 4.30 13.35 9.79
N VAL A 96 4.82 13.02 8.63
CA VAL A 96 5.84 13.80 7.92
C VAL A 96 5.33 14.08 6.49
N PRO A 97 4.74 15.26 6.25
CA PRO A 97 4.29 15.63 4.91
C PRO A 97 5.49 15.78 3.96
N MET A 98 5.42 15.14 2.79
CA MET A 98 6.46 15.25 1.77
C MET A 98 5.97 14.75 0.40
N ASN A 99 6.73 15.03 -0.65
CA ASN A 99 6.56 14.36 -1.92
C ASN A 99 7.33 13.03 -1.91
N LEU A 100 6.65 11.89 -2.10
CA LEU A 100 7.31 10.58 -2.13
C LEU A 100 7.95 10.26 -3.46
N ILE A 101 7.39 10.77 -4.56
CA ILE A 101 7.87 10.47 -5.92
C ILE A 101 8.25 11.77 -6.63
N ASN A 102 9.45 11.81 -7.17
CA ASN A 102 9.94 12.89 -8.03
C ASN A 102 10.50 12.28 -9.32
N LYS A 103 9.96 12.69 -10.48
CA LYS A 103 10.36 12.18 -11.80
C LYS A 103 10.39 10.65 -11.93
N GLY A 104 9.45 9.97 -11.25
CA GLY A 104 9.33 8.50 -11.28
C GLY A 104 10.21 7.75 -10.27
N GLU A 105 11.05 8.44 -9.51
CA GLU A 105 11.92 7.90 -8.47
C GLU A 105 11.44 8.32 -7.07
N ILE A 106 11.83 7.58 -6.04
CA ILE A 106 11.63 8.02 -4.65
C ILE A 106 12.41 9.32 -4.43
N SER A 107 11.78 10.31 -3.82
CA SER A 107 12.41 11.60 -3.52
C SER A 107 13.62 11.44 -2.60
N ASN A 108 14.59 12.36 -2.71
CA ASN A 108 15.79 12.30 -1.87
C ASN A 108 15.44 12.43 -0.39
N GLU A 109 14.45 13.25 -0.04
CA GLU A 109 13.98 13.42 1.34
C GLU A 109 13.42 12.10 1.89
N ALA A 110 12.62 11.38 1.11
CA ALA A 110 12.10 10.07 1.52
C ALA A 110 13.22 9.02 1.62
N LYS A 111 14.18 9.03 0.69
CA LYS A 111 15.38 8.17 0.75
C LYS A 111 16.18 8.36 2.02
N GLU A 112 16.39 9.61 2.45
CA GLU A 112 17.09 9.90 3.70
C GLU A 112 16.35 9.37 4.93
N VAL A 113 15.02 9.51 4.99
CA VAL A 113 14.24 8.95 6.10
C VAL A 113 14.32 7.42 6.12
N ILE A 114 14.22 6.76 4.95
CA ILE A 114 14.31 5.31 4.83
C ILE A 114 15.69 4.82 5.30
N LYS A 115 16.76 5.46 4.81
CA LYS A 115 18.15 5.06 5.08
C LYS A 115 18.57 5.28 6.53
N ASN A 116 18.15 6.40 7.13
CA ASN A 116 18.61 6.81 8.46
C ASN A 116 17.77 6.22 9.60
N GLY A 117 16.66 5.57 9.29
CA GLY A 117 15.81 4.90 10.26
C GLY A 117 16.17 3.41 10.43
N GLN A 118 15.82 2.85 11.57
CA GLN A 118 15.85 1.41 11.80
C GLN A 118 14.41 0.90 11.76
N TRP A 119 14.01 0.35 10.62
CA TRP A 119 12.62 -0.04 10.38
C TRP A 119 12.45 -1.56 10.43
N ASP A 120 11.56 -2.03 11.31
CA ASP A 120 11.15 -3.44 11.33
C ASP A 120 10.21 -3.77 10.16
N LEU A 121 9.41 -2.78 9.75
CA LEU A 121 8.49 -2.90 8.63
C LEU A 121 8.34 -1.57 7.88
N ILE A 122 8.38 -1.64 6.56
CA ILE A 122 7.93 -0.54 5.68
C ILE A 122 6.67 -0.97 4.95
N HIS A 123 5.57 -0.22 5.14
CA HIS A 123 4.31 -0.44 4.43
C HIS A 123 4.10 0.58 3.33
N CYS A 124 3.90 0.13 2.09
CA CYS A 124 3.59 1.00 0.95
C CYS A 124 2.10 1.02 0.64
N ALA A 125 1.50 2.20 0.67
CA ALA A 125 0.12 2.44 0.32
C ALA A 125 0.01 3.51 -0.78
N GLY A 126 -0.03 3.07 -2.02
CA GLY A 126 -0.04 3.89 -3.22
C GLY A 126 -0.01 3.04 -4.48
N ALA A 127 0.35 3.62 -5.61
CA ALA A 127 0.50 2.89 -6.86
C ALA A 127 1.69 1.90 -6.78
N ASP A 128 1.63 0.82 -7.56
CA ASP A 128 2.65 -0.24 -7.60
C ASP A 128 4.07 0.30 -7.82
N ILE A 129 4.21 1.39 -8.56
CA ILE A 129 5.50 2.04 -8.80
C ILE A 129 6.21 2.48 -7.51
N LEU A 130 5.44 2.95 -6.50
CA LEU A 130 6.01 3.33 -5.21
C LEU A 130 6.65 2.13 -4.51
N THR A 131 5.95 1.00 -4.49
CA THR A 131 6.48 -0.24 -3.90
C THR A 131 7.68 -0.76 -4.69
N TYR A 132 7.62 -0.74 -6.02
CA TYR A 132 8.71 -1.15 -6.88
C TYR A 132 9.98 -0.33 -6.60
N LYS A 133 9.86 0.98 -6.58
CA LYS A 133 10.99 1.88 -6.31
C LYS A 133 11.53 1.79 -4.88
N LEU A 134 10.66 1.49 -3.90
CA LEU A 134 11.13 1.19 -2.55
C LEU A 134 11.99 -0.07 -2.52
N ILE A 135 11.52 -1.16 -3.13
CA ILE A 135 12.25 -2.43 -3.13
C ILE A 135 13.59 -2.27 -3.87
N GLU A 136 13.61 -1.59 -5.01
CA GLU A 136 14.82 -1.26 -5.75
C GLU A 136 15.81 -0.50 -4.85
N TYR A 137 15.35 0.52 -4.14
CA TYR A 137 16.18 1.31 -3.23
C TYR A 137 16.70 0.49 -2.03
N LEU A 138 15.88 -0.36 -1.43
CA LEU A 138 16.33 -1.25 -0.34
C LEU A 138 17.36 -2.27 -0.82
N ASN A 139 17.24 -2.75 -2.05
CA ASN A 139 18.24 -3.64 -2.67
C ASN A 139 19.56 -2.89 -2.89
N ASP A 140 19.53 -1.64 -3.34
CA ASP A 140 20.74 -0.81 -3.50
C ASP A 140 21.44 -0.56 -2.15
N LEU A 141 20.66 -0.43 -1.06
CA LEU A 141 21.21 -0.34 0.29
C LEU A 141 21.67 -1.69 0.87
N LYS A 142 21.42 -2.80 0.17
CA LYS A 142 21.65 -4.18 0.65
C LYS A 142 20.90 -4.46 1.97
N ASP A 143 19.76 -3.80 2.15
CA ASP A 143 18.90 -4.01 3.32
C ASP A 143 17.98 -5.21 3.08
N GLU A 144 18.36 -6.35 3.64
CA GLU A 144 17.57 -7.58 3.64
C GLU A 144 16.75 -7.76 4.92
N SER A 145 16.98 -6.95 5.94
CA SER A 145 16.40 -7.09 7.28
C SER A 145 15.02 -6.44 7.39
N THR A 146 14.82 -5.30 6.76
CA THR A 146 13.55 -4.57 6.80
C THR A 146 12.45 -5.34 6.09
N LYS A 147 11.40 -5.69 6.80
CA LYS A 147 10.20 -6.32 6.22
C LYS A 147 9.46 -5.33 5.33
N VAL A 148 8.83 -5.83 4.26
CA VAL A 148 8.02 -4.99 3.36
C VAL A 148 6.59 -5.52 3.28
N SER A 149 5.63 -4.62 3.28
CA SER A 149 4.23 -4.90 2.96
C SER A 149 3.67 -3.81 2.04
N CYS A 150 2.63 -4.13 1.27
CA CYS A 150 2.01 -3.13 0.41
C CYS A 150 0.56 -3.44 0.08
N CYS A 151 -0.18 -2.43 -0.38
CA CYS A 151 -1.52 -2.62 -0.92
C CYS A 151 -1.48 -3.49 -2.17
N ASN A 152 -2.47 -4.37 -2.32
CA ASN A 152 -2.68 -5.14 -3.54
C ASN A 152 -3.54 -4.34 -4.52
N ASN A 153 -2.91 -3.71 -5.51
CA ASN A 153 -3.55 -2.88 -6.52
C ASN A 153 -4.08 -3.68 -7.73
N ALA A 154 -4.11 -5.01 -7.65
CA ALA A 154 -4.63 -5.83 -8.73
C ALA A 154 -6.11 -5.53 -9.00
N LYS A 155 -6.48 -5.53 -10.28
CA LYS A 155 -7.88 -5.39 -10.69
C LYS A 155 -8.67 -6.63 -10.27
N MET A 156 -9.31 -6.58 -9.11
CA MET A 156 -10.13 -7.68 -8.61
C MET A 156 -11.55 -7.58 -9.17
N CYS A 157 -12.02 -8.69 -9.74
CA CYS A 157 -13.40 -8.84 -10.21
C CYS A 157 -14.11 -9.90 -9.37
N CYS A 158 -13.72 -11.18 -9.47
CA CYS A 158 -14.36 -12.25 -8.71
C CYS A 158 -13.81 -12.43 -7.29
N GLY A 159 -12.54 -12.13 -7.04
CA GLY A 159 -11.85 -12.45 -5.78
C GLY A 159 -11.58 -13.95 -5.56
N GLU A 160 -12.06 -14.81 -6.46
CA GLU A 160 -12.04 -16.28 -6.34
C GLU A 160 -11.01 -16.98 -7.24
N GLY A 161 -10.18 -16.21 -7.95
CA GLY A 161 -9.15 -16.77 -8.85
C GLY A 161 -9.66 -17.29 -10.20
N VAL A 162 -10.95 -17.17 -10.49
CA VAL A 162 -11.60 -17.79 -11.67
C VAL A 162 -11.55 -16.87 -12.88
N CYS A 163 -11.94 -15.60 -12.76
CA CYS A 163 -12.18 -14.72 -13.91
C CYS A 163 -10.90 -14.24 -14.63
N GLY A 164 -9.72 -14.40 -14.04
CA GLY A 164 -8.46 -13.99 -14.64
C GLY A 164 -8.13 -12.50 -14.59
N SER A 165 -9.02 -11.64 -14.12
CA SER A 165 -8.85 -10.18 -14.12
C SER A 165 -7.61 -9.70 -13.32
N CYS A 166 -7.24 -10.41 -12.27
CA CYS A 166 -6.07 -10.14 -11.41
C CYS A 166 -4.83 -10.95 -11.80
N THR A 167 -4.77 -11.48 -13.02
CA THR A 167 -3.63 -12.27 -13.47
C THR A 167 -2.38 -11.43 -13.61
N ALA A 168 -1.28 -11.90 -13.05
CA ALA A 168 0.05 -11.33 -13.26
C ALA A 168 0.99 -12.41 -13.79
N ARG A 169 1.92 -11.99 -14.68
CA ARG A 169 2.98 -12.81 -15.22
C ARG A 169 4.27 -12.56 -14.46
N PHE A 170 5.00 -13.62 -14.21
CA PHE A 170 6.26 -13.62 -13.47
C PHE A 170 7.37 -14.24 -14.31
N ALA A 171 8.62 -14.08 -13.89
CA ALA A 171 9.76 -14.73 -14.48
C ALA A 171 9.59 -16.26 -14.52
N GLY A 172 10.18 -16.93 -15.52
CA GLY A 172 10.03 -18.38 -15.71
C GLY A 172 8.62 -18.80 -16.17
N HIS A 173 7.92 -17.94 -16.92
CA HIS A 173 6.57 -18.22 -17.48
C HIS A 173 5.48 -18.53 -16.43
N LYS A 174 5.72 -18.19 -15.16
CA LYS A 174 4.75 -18.41 -14.08
C LYS A 174 3.60 -17.39 -14.16
N VAL A 175 2.39 -17.87 -13.90
CA VAL A 175 1.17 -17.05 -13.88
C VAL A 175 0.51 -17.20 -12.51
N LYS A 176 0.19 -16.07 -11.87
CA LYS A 176 -0.46 -16.06 -10.54
C LYS A 176 -1.75 -15.23 -10.59
N ARG A 177 -2.74 -15.65 -9.81
CA ARG A 177 -3.97 -14.90 -9.54
C ARG A 177 -3.78 -14.08 -8.27
N LEU A 178 -3.54 -12.79 -8.41
CA LEU A 178 -3.19 -11.92 -7.27
C LEU A 178 -4.30 -11.78 -6.21
N CYS A 179 -5.53 -12.14 -6.53
CA CYS A 179 -6.61 -12.21 -5.53
C CYS A 179 -6.49 -13.43 -4.59
N LYS A 180 -5.66 -14.42 -4.90
CA LYS A 180 -5.48 -15.65 -4.11
C LYS A 180 -4.07 -15.88 -3.57
N VAL A 181 -3.09 -15.17 -4.11
CA VAL A 181 -1.68 -15.37 -3.73
C VAL A 181 -1.30 -14.40 -2.64
N GLN A 182 -0.79 -14.93 -1.52
CA GLN A 182 -0.02 -14.17 -0.55
C GLN A 182 1.47 -14.41 -0.79
N SER A 183 2.23 -13.35 -0.80
CA SER A 183 3.68 -13.41 -0.97
C SER A 183 4.33 -12.17 -0.36
N ASP A 184 5.61 -12.28 -0.08
CA ASP A 184 6.43 -11.12 0.24
C ASP A 184 6.47 -10.18 -0.98
N PRO A 185 6.25 -8.87 -0.79
CA PRO A 185 6.34 -7.89 -1.87
C PRO A 185 7.66 -7.92 -2.63
N ARG A 186 8.79 -8.13 -1.95
CA ARG A 186 10.10 -8.22 -2.59
C ARG A 186 10.09 -9.27 -3.70
N LYS A 187 9.57 -10.47 -3.43
CA LYS A 187 9.47 -11.56 -4.42
C LYS A 187 8.45 -11.29 -5.53
N ILE A 188 7.36 -10.56 -5.22
CA ILE A 188 6.35 -10.21 -6.23
C ILE A 188 6.89 -9.18 -7.21
N PHE A 189 7.57 -8.15 -6.71
CA PHE A 189 7.99 -7.02 -7.54
C PHE A 189 9.31 -7.30 -8.27
N GLU A 190 10.17 -8.15 -7.74
CA GLU A 190 11.40 -8.61 -8.40
C GLU A 190 11.09 -9.47 -9.64
N ASP A 191 10.14 -10.40 -9.51
CA ASP A 191 9.81 -11.37 -10.57
C ASP A 191 8.72 -10.89 -11.54
N ARG A 192 7.95 -9.84 -11.18
CA ARG A 192 6.80 -9.41 -11.95
C ARG A 192 7.22 -8.69 -13.23
N ARG A 193 6.75 -9.18 -14.36
CA ARG A 193 6.88 -8.47 -15.63
C ARG A 193 5.74 -7.48 -15.78
N PHE A 194 6.07 -6.21 -15.84
CA PHE A 194 5.16 -5.16 -16.27
C PHE A 194 5.14 -5.18 -17.81
N ILE A 195 3.96 -5.43 -18.38
CA ILE A 195 3.74 -5.42 -19.84
C ILE A 195 3.11 -4.08 -20.19
#